data_d03130ce4a9fc6283b258ac098bfa895
#
_entry.id   d03130ce4a9fc6283b258ac098bfa895
#
_cell.length_a   1.000
_cell.length_b   1.000
_cell.length_c   1.000
_cell.angle_alpha   90.00
_cell.angle_beta   90.00
_cell.angle_gamma   90.00
#
_symmetry.space_group_name_H-M   'P 1'
#
loop_
_entity.id
_entity.type
_entity.pdbx_description
1 polymer ?
#
loop_
_entity_poly.entity_id
_entity_poly.type
_entity_poly.pdbx_seq_one_letter_code
_entity_poly.pdbx_strand_id
1 'polypeptide(L)'
;MAELEFKRPYTEVTAMVIGVQPIGEYDRRVVLLTRERGKISAFAKGARRPNSQLVAATDLFVFGTFRLYAGRDSYTLVEASVQNYFPWFRMHIEASLEGQYFCEVLEYCTRENNDEAQLLLLLYQTLRALESGKFPARLVRSIFELKTVVIEGEMREPNPQKYLPAVMAALHHIERAPIAKLYSFSLDEPAQKELAELARRCMEFAFERHTFRSLEILEVMEV
;
A
#
# COMPACT_ATOMS: atom_id res chain seq x y z
N MET A 1 9.82 -17.66 -45.76
CA MET A 1 8.80 -16.71 -45.33
C MET A 1 9.00 -16.56 -43.82
N ALA A 2 9.61 -15.46 -43.41
CA ALA A 2 9.81 -15.19 -41.98
C ALA A 2 8.47 -14.77 -41.39
N GLU A 3 7.95 -15.56 -40.43
CA GLU A 3 6.83 -15.17 -39.62
C GLU A 3 7.17 -13.85 -38.92
N LEU A 4 6.45 -12.80 -39.28
CA LEU A 4 6.40 -11.56 -38.52
C LEU A 4 5.68 -11.90 -37.21
N GLU A 5 6.45 -12.31 -36.20
CA GLU A 5 5.99 -12.26 -34.79
C GLU A 5 5.61 -10.81 -34.50
N PHE A 6 4.31 -10.54 -34.50
CA PHE A 6 3.75 -9.33 -33.93
C PHE A 6 4.11 -9.33 -32.44
N LYS A 7 5.29 -8.78 -32.08
CA LYS A 7 5.64 -8.49 -30.70
C LYS A 7 4.60 -7.52 -30.17
N ARG A 8 3.64 -8.04 -29.40
CA ARG A 8 2.70 -7.19 -28.66
C ARG A 8 3.54 -6.23 -27.82
N PRO A 9 3.26 -4.91 -27.86
CA PRO A 9 4.07 -3.96 -27.12
C PRO A 9 3.96 -4.25 -25.62
N TYR A 10 5.11 -4.40 -24.97
CA TYR A 10 5.17 -4.46 -23.52
C TYR A 10 4.86 -3.10 -22.93
N THR A 11 4.22 -3.10 -21.77
CA THR A 11 4.07 -1.93 -20.92
C THR A 11 4.98 -2.13 -19.70
N GLU A 12 5.83 -1.17 -19.41
CA GLU A 12 6.59 -1.15 -18.17
C GLU A 12 5.92 -0.20 -17.19
N VAL A 13 5.82 -0.64 -15.93
CA VAL A 13 5.26 0.16 -14.85
C VAL A 13 6.15 0.07 -13.61
N THR A 14 6.29 1.17 -12.89
CA THR A 14 6.86 1.20 -11.55
C THR A 14 5.74 0.91 -10.56
N ALA A 15 5.87 -0.15 -9.78
CA ALA A 15 4.75 -0.62 -8.96
C ALA A 15 5.18 -1.28 -7.66
N MET A 16 4.21 -1.43 -6.76
CA MET A 16 4.28 -2.32 -5.61
C MET A 16 3.18 -3.38 -5.70
N VAL A 17 3.52 -4.62 -5.33
CA VAL A 17 2.56 -5.70 -5.18
C VAL A 17 1.75 -5.46 -3.90
N ILE A 18 0.45 -5.15 -4.04
CA ILE A 18 -0.47 -4.89 -2.92
C ILE A 18 -1.47 -6.02 -2.69
N GLY A 19 -1.55 -7.00 -3.60
CA GLY A 19 -2.40 -8.16 -3.44
C GLY A 19 -1.85 -9.36 -4.19
N VAL A 20 -2.00 -10.56 -3.61
CA VAL A 20 -1.52 -11.82 -4.18
C VAL A 20 -2.55 -12.90 -3.95
N GLN A 21 -2.99 -13.54 -5.02
CA GLN A 21 -3.94 -14.64 -4.99
C GLN A 21 -3.41 -15.82 -5.80
N PRO A 22 -3.33 -17.03 -5.24
CA PRO A 22 -3.00 -18.21 -6.00
C PRO A 22 -4.11 -18.54 -7.01
N ILE A 23 -3.73 -18.93 -8.23
CA ILE A 23 -4.66 -19.39 -9.28
C ILE A 23 -4.17 -20.74 -9.78
N GLY A 24 -5.05 -21.73 -9.74
CA GLY A 24 -4.68 -23.09 -10.12
C GLY A 24 -3.47 -23.59 -9.29
N GLU A 25 -2.67 -24.44 -9.94
CA GLU A 25 -1.53 -25.09 -9.25
C GLU A 25 -0.27 -24.23 -9.24
N TYR A 26 0.01 -23.52 -10.34
CA TYR A 26 1.32 -22.88 -10.57
C TYR A 26 1.27 -21.38 -10.77
N ASP A 27 0.11 -20.77 -10.89
CA ASP A 27 -0.03 -19.37 -11.26
C ASP A 27 -0.40 -18.50 -10.04
N ARG A 28 -0.18 -17.21 -10.18
CA ARG A 28 -0.66 -16.16 -9.26
C ARG A 28 -1.40 -15.08 -10.04
N ARG A 29 -2.43 -14.52 -9.42
CA ARG A 29 -2.93 -13.21 -9.75
C ARG A 29 -2.32 -12.22 -8.78
N VAL A 30 -1.71 -11.16 -9.29
CA VAL A 30 -1.14 -10.08 -8.48
C VAL A 30 -1.91 -8.78 -8.74
N VAL A 31 -2.12 -8.02 -7.68
CA VAL A 31 -2.62 -6.65 -7.75
C VAL A 31 -1.42 -5.73 -7.59
N LEU A 32 -1.21 -4.87 -8.56
CA LEU A 32 -0.11 -3.90 -8.61
C LEU A 32 -0.68 -2.50 -8.44
N LEU A 33 -0.22 -1.78 -7.44
CA LEU A 33 -0.40 -0.33 -7.38
C LEU A 33 0.74 0.31 -8.17
N THR A 34 0.41 0.97 -9.26
CA THR A 34 1.39 1.47 -10.22
C THR A 34 1.44 3.00 -10.22
N ARG A 35 2.58 3.53 -10.61
CA ARG A 35 2.78 4.95 -10.83
C ARG A 35 2.07 5.46 -12.08
N GLU A 36 2.06 4.65 -13.15
CA GLU A 36 1.68 5.10 -14.49
C GLU A 36 0.24 4.76 -14.87
N ARG A 37 -0.39 3.79 -14.17
CA ARG A 37 -1.69 3.23 -14.55
C ARG A 37 -2.64 2.98 -13.38
N GLY A 38 -2.36 3.54 -12.20
CA GLY A 38 -3.17 3.28 -11.02
C GLY A 38 -3.11 1.81 -10.58
N LYS A 39 -4.21 1.27 -10.08
CA LYS A 39 -4.29 -0.12 -9.66
C LYS A 39 -4.61 -1.03 -10.84
N ILE A 40 -3.77 -2.01 -11.10
CA ILE A 40 -3.98 -3.02 -12.14
C ILE A 40 -3.88 -4.44 -11.60
N SER A 41 -4.51 -5.38 -12.29
CA SER A 41 -4.43 -6.80 -11.98
C SER A 41 -3.70 -7.54 -13.09
N ALA A 42 -2.73 -8.38 -12.73
CA ALA A 42 -1.93 -9.13 -13.68
C ALA A 42 -1.85 -10.62 -13.32
N PHE A 43 -1.86 -11.47 -14.34
CA PHE A 43 -1.60 -12.91 -14.21
C PHE A 43 -0.10 -13.17 -14.31
N ALA A 44 0.48 -13.79 -13.28
CA ALA A 44 1.86 -14.24 -13.24
C ALA A 44 1.90 -15.77 -13.45
N LYS A 45 2.05 -16.17 -14.72
CA LYS A 45 2.06 -17.60 -15.10
C LYS A 45 3.32 -18.28 -14.59
N GLY A 46 3.15 -19.44 -13.96
CA GLY A 46 4.25 -20.22 -13.39
C GLY A 46 4.92 -19.56 -12.18
N ALA A 47 4.34 -18.52 -11.60
CA ALA A 47 4.92 -17.81 -10.45
C ALA A 47 5.04 -18.67 -9.17
N ARG A 48 4.42 -19.87 -9.14
CA ARG A 48 4.52 -20.85 -8.03
C ARG A 48 5.36 -22.08 -8.40
N ARG A 49 5.90 -22.13 -9.62
CA ARG A 49 6.79 -23.24 -10.01
C ARG A 49 8.14 -23.12 -9.33
N PRO A 50 8.74 -24.22 -8.86
CA PRO A 50 10.13 -24.20 -8.42
C PRO A 50 11.02 -23.57 -9.49
N ASN A 51 11.99 -22.75 -9.07
CA ASN A 51 12.94 -22.05 -9.92
C ASN A 51 12.35 -20.95 -10.86
N SER A 52 11.08 -20.58 -10.73
CA SER A 52 10.55 -19.44 -11.45
C SER A 52 11.12 -18.13 -10.90
N GLN A 53 11.60 -17.25 -11.78
CA GLN A 53 12.07 -15.91 -11.41
C GLN A 53 10.93 -15.03 -10.84
N LEU A 54 9.68 -15.39 -11.12
CA LEU A 54 8.50 -14.68 -10.62
C LEU A 54 8.09 -15.06 -9.19
N VAL A 55 8.63 -16.13 -8.60
CA VAL A 55 8.26 -16.59 -7.25
C VAL A 55 8.42 -15.46 -6.24
N ALA A 56 9.64 -14.92 -6.11
CA ALA A 56 9.94 -13.86 -5.15
C ALA A 56 9.42 -12.50 -5.61
N ALA A 57 9.40 -12.24 -6.92
CA ALA A 57 8.96 -10.98 -7.50
C ALA A 57 7.45 -10.72 -7.39
N THR A 58 6.67 -11.76 -7.10
CA THR A 58 5.21 -11.66 -6.94
C THR A 58 4.75 -11.81 -5.48
N ASP A 59 5.65 -11.69 -4.52
CA ASP A 59 5.29 -11.62 -3.12
C ASP A 59 4.75 -10.23 -2.74
N LEU A 60 3.96 -10.18 -1.67
CA LEU A 60 3.40 -8.93 -1.16
C LEU A 60 4.51 -7.94 -0.77
N PHE A 61 4.27 -6.65 -0.96
CA PHE A 61 5.18 -5.52 -0.73
C PHE A 61 6.35 -5.39 -1.72
N VAL A 62 6.55 -6.34 -2.63
CA VAL A 62 7.64 -6.23 -3.61
C VAL A 62 7.46 -4.98 -4.45
N PHE A 63 8.51 -4.13 -4.46
CA PHE A 63 8.55 -2.88 -5.21
C PHE A 63 9.61 -2.96 -6.30
N GLY A 64 9.27 -2.48 -7.49
CA GLY A 64 10.18 -2.48 -8.63
C GLY A 64 9.53 -2.07 -9.94
N THR A 65 10.17 -2.42 -11.04
CA THR A 65 9.67 -2.24 -12.41
C THR A 65 9.15 -3.57 -12.93
N PHE A 66 7.90 -3.56 -13.37
CA PHE A 66 7.20 -4.74 -13.88
C PHE A 66 6.92 -4.58 -15.36
N ARG A 67 7.29 -5.59 -16.15
CA ARG A 67 7.00 -5.65 -17.59
C ARG A 67 5.78 -6.52 -17.83
N LEU A 68 4.79 -5.94 -18.48
CA LEU A 68 3.47 -6.51 -18.65
C LEU A 68 3.07 -6.59 -20.12
N TYR A 69 2.37 -7.64 -20.50
CA TYR A 69 1.57 -7.65 -21.72
C TYR A 69 0.17 -7.18 -21.39
N ALA A 70 -0.33 -6.19 -22.13
CA ALA A 70 -1.73 -5.84 -22.13
C ALA A 70 -2.50 -6.88 -22.96
N GLY A 71 -3.35 -7.67 -22.31
CA GLY A 71 -4.35 -8.51 -22.97
C GLY A 71 -5.61 -7.71 -23.28
N ARG A 72 -6.68 -8.40 -23.70
CA ARG A 72 -7.98 -7.77 -23.98
C ARG A 72 -8.61 -7.23 -22.69
N ASP A 73 -8.61 -8.04 -21.63
CA ASP A 73 -9.30 -7.75 -20.38
C ASP A 73 -8.39 -7.89 -19.14
N SER A 74 -7.10 -8.12 -19.33
CA SER A 74 -6.16 -8.33 -18.24
C SER A 74 -4.71 -8.19 -18.68
N TYR A 75 -3.83 -7.95 -17.72
CA TYR A 75 -2.38 -7.93 -17.93
C TYR A 75 -1.78 -9.32 -17.64
N THR A 76 -0.69 -9.63 -18.32
CA THR A 76 0.16 -10.78 -18.00
C THR A 76 1.53 -10.27 -17.60
N LEU A 77 1.97 -10.61 -16.39
CA LEU A 77 3.31 -10.30 -15.89
C LEU A 77 4.32 -11.22 -16.57
N VAL A 78 5.32 -10.62 -17.20
CA VAL A 78 6.36 -11.33 -17.96
C VAL A 78 7.68 -11.31 -17.21
N GLU A 79 8.05 -10.16 -16.67
CA GLU A 79 9.33 -9.91 -16.03
C GLU A 79 9.18 -8.86 -14.93
N ALA A 80 10.01 -8.93 -13.91
CA ALA A 80 10.12 -7.92 -12.88
C ALA A 80 11.58 -7.65 -12.55
N SER A 81 11.94 -6.37 -12.49
CA SER A 81 13.20 -5.88 -11.95
C SER A 81 12.95 -5.32 -10.56
N VAL A 82 13.25 -6.11 -9.53
CA VAL A 82 12.92 -5.79 -8.14
C VAL A 82 13.95 -4.84 -7.56
N GLN A 83 13.49 -3.75 -6.97
CA GLN A 83 14.30 -2.76 -6.26
C GLN A 83 14.27 -2.97 -4.75
N ASN A 84 13.12 -3.42 -4.20
CA ASN A 84 12.98 -3.74 -2.79
C ASN A 84 12.00 -4.91 -2.59
N TYR A 85 12.42 -5.91 -1.84
CA TYR A 85 11.61 -7.07 -1.45
C TYR A 85 10.93 -6.89 -0.09
N PHE A 86 11.31 -5.91 0.70
CA PHE A 86 10.87 -5.72 2.08
C PHE A 86 10.95 -7.02 2.91
N PRO A 87 12.12 -7.70 2.95
CA PRO A 87 12.22 -9.03 3.56
C PRO A 87 11.99 -9.02 5.07
N TRP A 88 12.15 -7.87 5.71
CA TRP A 88 11.95 -7.69 7.14
C TRP A 88 10.53 -8.11 7.59
N PHE A 89 9.51 -7.80 6.80
CA PHE A 89 8.11 -8.12 7.12
C PHE A 89 7.85 -9.64 7.24
N ARG A 90 8.63 -10.49 6.58
CA ARG A 90 8.47 -11.95 6.67
C ARG A 90 8.75 -12.50 8.06
N MET A 91 9.52 -11.80 8.88
CA MET A 91 9.93 -12.20 10.23
C MET A 91 9.18 -11.47 11.33
N HIS A 92 8.31 -10.50 10.98
CA HIS A 92 7.60 -9.64 11.94
C HIS A 92 6.10 -9.67 11.64
N ILE A 93 5.38 -10.57 12.32
CA ILE A 93 3.97 -10.88 12.01
C ILE A 93 3.08 -9.64 12.18
N GLU A 94 3.17 -8.93 13.29
CA GLU A 94 2.37 -7.73 13.55
C GLU A 94 2.61 -6.65 12.48
N ALA A 95 3.87 -6.37 12.17
CA ALA A 95 4.21 -5.42 11.13
C ALA A 95 3.75 -5.87 9.73
N SER A 96 3.78 -7.19 9.47
CA SER A 96 3.23 -7.76 8.23
C SER A 96 1.73 -7.53 8.12
N LEU A 97 0.98 -7.68 9.22
CA LEU A 97 -0.46 -7.39 9.26
C LEU A 97 -0.74 -5.90 9.08
N GLU A 98 0.07 -5.02 9.69
CA GLU A 98 -0.01 -3.57 9.43
C GLU A 98 0.19 -3.24 7.95
N GLY A 99 1.24 -3.80 7.34
CA GLY A 99 1.50 -3.62 5.91
C GLY A 99 0.37 -4.18 5.03
N GLN A 100 -0.21 -5.33 5.39
CA GLN A 100 -1.37 -5.90 4.69
C GLN A 100 -2.59 -4.98 4.81
N TYR A 101 -2.85 -4.43 5.99
CA TYR A 101 -3.91 -3.44 6.19
C TYR A 101 -3.74 -2.24 5.24
N PHE A 102 -2.53 -1.68 5.13
CA PHE A 102 -2.27 -0.58 4.20
C PHE A 102 -2.53 -0.98 2.75
N CYS A 103 -2.16 -2.19 2.37
CA CYS A 103 -2.45 -2.70 1.03
C CYS A 103 -3.95 -2.88 0.79
N GLU A 104 -4.72 -3.40 1.77
CA GLU A 104 -6.18 -3.55 1.69
C GLU A 104 -6.87 -2.19 1.51
N VAL A 105 -6.45 -1.16 2.27
CA VAL A 105 -6.97 0.21 2.13
C VAL A 105 -6.74 0.72 0.71
N LEU A 106 -5.52 0.60 0.19
CA LEU A 106 -5.20 1.09 -1.15
C LEU A 106 -5.85 0.24 -2.25
N GLU A 107 -6.01 -1.06 -2.05
CA GLU A 107 -6.77 -1.89 -2.98
C GLU A 107 -8.24 -1.47 -3.05
N TYR A 108 -8.80 -1.00 -1.93
CA TYR A 108 -10.18 -0.52 -1.86
C TYR A 108 -10.36 0.84 -2.55
N CYS A 109 -9.52 1.85 -2.26
CA CYS A 109 -9.72 3.22 -2.73
C CYS A 109 -9.17 3.50 -4.13
N THR A 110 -8.15 2.77 -4.60
CA THR A 110 -7.53 3.04 -5.91
C THR A 110 -8.24 2.40 -7.10
N ARG A 111 -8.05 2.94 -8.30
CA ARG A 111 -8.67 2.45 -9.54
C ARG A 111 -7.64 2.37 -10.67
N GLU A 112 -7.97 1.59 -11.72
CA GLU A 112 -7.18 1.56 -12.95
C GLU A 112 -7.32 2.87 -13.72
N ASN A 113 -6.22 3.31 -14.34
CA ASN A 113 -6.09 4.54 -15.11
C ASN A 113 -6.24 5.86 -14.31
N ASN A 114 -6.25 5.80 -12.99
CA ASN A 114 -6.12 6.98 -12.14
C ASN A 114 -4.63 7.28 -11.86
N ASP A 115 -4.33 8.53 -11.53
CA ASP A 115 -3.01 8.92 -11.02
C ASP A 115 -2.90 8.58 -9.53
N GLU A 116 -2.32 7.41 -9.25
CA GLU A 116 -2.13 6.92 -7.90
C GLU A 116 -0.66 7.02 -7.43
N ALA A 117 0.14 7.85 -8.09
CA ALA A 117 1.57 7.98 -7.81
C ALA A 117 1.84 8.43 -6.36
N GLN A 118 0.98 9.30 -5.80
CA GLN A 118 1.11 9.74 -4.42
C GLN A 118 0.81 8.60 -3.42
N LEU A 119 -0.21 7.80 -3.68
CA LEU A 119 -0.56 6.66 -2.82
C LEU A 119 0.49 5.55 -2.89
N LEU A 120 1.08 5.29 -4.06
CA LEU A 120 2.21 4.38 -4.19
C LEU A 120 3.41 4.87 -3.37
N LEU A 121 3.74 6.16 -3.46
CA LEU A 121 4.83 6.75 -2.69
C LEU A 121 4.54 6.71 -1.18
N LEU A 122 3.29 7.00 -0.78
CA LEU A 122 2.85 6.92 0.61
C LEU A 122 3.06 5.51 1.16
N LEU A 123 2.57 4.47 0.45
CA LEU A 123 2.74 3.08 0.86
C LEU A 123 4.22 2.73 1.04
N TYR A 124 5.06 3.08 0.07
CA TYR A 124 6.49 2.82 0.13
C TYR A 124 7.14 3.45 1.37
N GLN A 125 6.86 4.73 1.65
CA GLN A 125 7.41 5.44 2.81
C GLN A 125 6.85 4.92 4.13
N THR A 126 5.59 4.51 4.16
CA THR A 126 4.94 3.90 5.34
C THR A 126 5.61 2.57 5.71
N LEU A 127 5.82 1.69 4.73
CA LEU A 127 6.52 0.43 4.96
C LEU A 127 7.97 0.66 5.43
N ARG A 128 8.67 1.65 4.87
CA ARG A 128 10.01 2.05 5.32
C ARG A 128 10.00 2.60 6.75
N ALA A 129 8.96 3.33 7.14
CA ALA A 129 8.82 3.84 8.50
C ALA A 129 8.63 2.70 9.52
N LEU A 130 7.78 1.70 9.20
CA LEU A 130 7.62 0.50 10.03
C LEU A 130 8.93 -0.30 10.14
N GLU A 131 9.56 -0.60 9.01
CA GLU A 131 10.82 -1.37 8.95
C GLU A 131 11.93 -0.71 9.77
N SER A 132 11.93 0.63 9.85
CA SER A 132 12.96 1.38 10.59
C SER A 132 12.91 1.18 12.11
N GLY A 133 11.75 0.78 12.66
CA GLY A 133 11.50 0.66 14.09
C GLY A 133 11.61 1.97 14.90
N LYS A 134 11.73 3.13 14.22
CA LYS A 134 11.90 4.44 14.86
C LYS A 134 10.60 5.04 15.39
N PHE A 135 9.48 4.58 14.87
CA PHE A 135 8.15 5.12 15.17
C PHE A 135 7.26 3.98 15.70
N PRO A 136 6.44 4.26 16.74
CA PRO A 136 5.41 3.29 17.15
C PRO A 136 4.48 2.95 15.98
N ALA A 137 4.11 1.68 15.84
CA ALA A 137 3.24 1.23 14.74
C ALA A 137 1.92 2.00 14.68
N ARG A 138 1.30 2.27 15.85
CA ARG A 138 0.09 3.10 15.96
C ARG A 138 0.27 4.49 15.33
N LEU A 139 1.41 5.15 15.56
CA LEU A 139 1.68 6.46 14.97
C LEU A 139 1.83 6.34 13.44
N VAL A 140 2.55 5.32 12.96
CA VAL A 140 2.72 5.07 11.53
C VAL A 140 1.37 4.82 10.86
N ARG A 141 0.50 4.01 11.48
CA ARG A 141 -0.87 3.73 11.00
C ARG A 141 -1.68 5.02 10.90
N SER A 142 -1.73 5.81 11.97
CA SER A 142 -2.50 7.06 11.99
C SER A 142 -2.05 8.06 10.93
N ILE A 143 -0.73 8.18 10.69
CA ILE A 143 -0.18 9.04 9.64
C ILE A 143 -0.60 8.55 8.26
N PHE A 144 -0.51 7.23 7.99
CA PHE A 144 -0.93 6.63 6.73
C PHE A 144 -2.42 6.87 6.47
N GLU A 145 -3.27 6.57 7.44
CA GLU A 145 -4.73 6.72 7.35
C GLU A 145 -5.14 8.16 7.04
N LEU A 146 -4.66 9.12 7.85
CA LEU A 146 -4.97 10.53 7.65
C LEU A 146 -4.45 11.04 6.30
N LYS A 147 -3.22 10.66 5.91
CA LYS A 147 -2.67 11.09 4.62
C LYS A 147 -3.41 10.48 3.45
N THR A 148 -3.89 9.23 3.55
CA THR A 148 -4.74 8.61 2.54
C THR A 148 -6.05 9.39 2.37
N VAL A 149 -6.73 9.70 3.47
CA VAL A 149 -7.97 10.51 3.45
C VAL A 149 -7.74 11.91 2.85
N VAL A 150 -6.58 12.53 3.14
CA VAL A 150 -6.19 13.83 2.53
C VAL A 150 -5.99 13.70 1.02
N ILE A 151 -5.31 12.65 0.55
CA ILE A 151 -5.05 12.43 -0.88
C ILE A 151 -6.35 12.15 -1.63
N GLU A 152 -7.26 11.37 -1.03
CA GLU A 152 -8.58 11.09 -1.59
C GLU A 152 -9.52 12.31 -1.58
N GLY A 153 -9.15 13.41 -0.90
CA GLY A 153 -9.97 14.63 -0.83
C GLY A 153 -11.15 14.53 0.14
N GLU A 154 -11.17 13.52 1.02
CA GLU A 154 -12.27 13.24 1.94
C GLU A 154 -12.03 13.80 3.36
N MET A 155 -10.94 14.58 3.55
CA MET A 155 -10.61 15.14 4.86
C MET A 155 -11.65 16.19 5.29
N ARG A 156 -12.20 15.98 6.49
CA ARG A 156 -13.06 16.96 7.18
C ARG A 156 -12.27 17.64 8.29
N GLU A 157 -12.34 18.96 8.35
CA GLU A 157 -11.71 19.72 9.42
C GLU A 157 -12.32 19.34 10.77
N PRO A 158 -11.53 18.79 11.72
CA PRO A 158 -12.00 18.52 13.06
C PRO A 158 -12.14 19.83 13.84
N ASN A 159 -13.03 19.86 14.83
CA ASN A 159 -13.12 21.00 15.76
C ASN A 159 -11.85 21.07 16.61
N PRO A 160 -11.00 22.10 16.47
CA PRO A 160 -9.71 22.16 17.17
C PRO A 160 -9.81 22.15 18.70
N GLN A 161 -10.94 22.61 19.25
CA GLN A 161 -11.16 22.68 20.71
C GLN A 161 -11.35 21.30 21.35
N LYS A 162 -11.56 20.25 20.53
CA LYS A 162 -11.78 18.88 21.01
C LYS A 162 -10.52 18.04 21.08
N TYR A 163 -9.37 18.58 20.64
CA TYR A 163 -8.13 17.82 20.48
C TYR A 163 -6.96 18.55 21.15
N LEU A 164 -5.97 17.78 21.59
CA LEU A 164 -4.72 18.33 22.09
C LEU A 164 -4.02 19.20 21.03
N PRO A 165 -3.38 20.31 21.41
CA PRO A 165 -2.63 21.13 20.46
C PRO A 165 -1.59 20.36 19.66
N ALA A 166 -0.95 19.34 20.27
CA ALA A 166 0.01 18.47 19.60
C ALA A 166 -0.63 17.62 18.49
N VAL A 167 -1.87 17.14 18.69
CA VAL A 167 -2.65 16.40 17.67
C VAL A 167 -3.00 17.29 16.49
N MET A 168 -3.44 18.53 16.77
CA MET A 168 -3.74 19.49 15.70
C MET A 168 -2.49 19.89 14.91
N ALA A 169 -1.35 20.06 15.58
CA ALA A 169 -0.08 20.33 14.92
C ALA A 169 0.36 19.15 14.04
N ALA A 170 0.20 17.91 14.54
CA ALA A 170 0.47 16.70 13.77
C ALA A 170 -0.43 16.59 12.54
N LEU A 171 -1.73 16.84 12.70
CA LEU A 171 -2.68 16.85 11.55
C LEU A 171 -2.26 17.86 10.49
N HIS A 172 -1.98 19.10 10.86
CA HIS A 172 -1.50 20.12 9.92
C HIS A 172 -0.21 19.73 9.21
N HIS A 173 0.71 19.03 9.93
CA HIS A 173 1.91 18.50 9.30
C HIS A 173 1.56 17.41 8.28
N ILE A 174 0.70 16.45 8.64
CA ILE A 174 0.27 15.35 7.76
C ILE A 174 -0.40 15.89 6.48
N GLU A 175 -1.25 16.90 6.62
CA GLU A 175 -1.92 17.53 5.47
C GLU A 175 -0.93 18.15 4.49
N ARG A 176 0.02 18.95 5.00
CA ARG A 176 0.85 19.86 4.18
C ARG A 176 2.21 19.31 3.81
N ALA A 177 2.76 18.39 4.62
CA ALA A 177 4.10 17.88 4.37
C ALA A 177 4.16 17.03 3.10
N PRO A 178 5.25 17.16 2.32
CA PRO A 178 5.56 16.19 1.29
C PRO A 178 5.66 14.77 1.88
N ILE A 179 5.22 13.76 1.15
CA ILE A 179 5.17 12.37 1.64
C ILE A 179 6.53 11.89 2.16
N ALA A 180 7.63 12.31 1.53
CA ALA A 180 8.99 11.97 1.97
C ALA A 180 9.37 12.54 3.36
N LYS A 181 8.60 13.48 3.91
CA LYS A 181 8.83 14.12 5.20
C LYS A 181 7.73 13.83 6.24
N LEU A 182 6.79 12.94 5.93
CA LEU A 182 5.68 12.63 6.84
C LEU A 182 6.17 12.05 8.17
N TYR A 183 7.08 11.08 8.11
CA TYR A 183 7.59 10.38 9.29
C TYR A 183 8.80 11.11 9.89
N SER A 184 8.56 12.32 10.43
CA SER A 184 9.62 13.20 10.94
C SER A 184 9.36 13.80 12.32
N PHE A 185 8.28 13.39 12.99
CA PHE A 185 7.90 13.86 14.32
C PHE A 185 7.54 12.68 15.23
N SER A 186 7.48 12.95 16.52
CA SER A 186 6.99 12.03 17.54
C SER A 186 5.90 12.69 18.38
N LEU A 187 5.06 11.89 18.98
CA LEU A 187 4.03 12.31 19.93
C LEU A 187 4.17 11.51 21.22
N ASP A 188 3.76 12.09 22.33
CA ASP A 188 3.58 11.34 23.57
C ASP A 188 2.39 10.36 23.46
N GLU A 189 2.27 9.44 24.39
CA GLU A 189 1.26 8.38 24.32
C GLU A 189 -0.18 8.92 24.32
N PRO A 190 -0.57 9.93 25.12
CA PRO A 190 -1.90 10.51 25.06
C PRO A 190 -2.22 11.09 23.68
N ALA A 191 -1.30 11.86 23.10
CA ALA A 191 -1.49 12.46 21.78
C ALA A 191 -1.53 11.40 20.66
N GLN A 192 -0.76 10.31 20.78
CA GLN A 192 -0.85 9.18 19.83
C GLN A 192 -2.21 8.49 19.88
N LYS A 193 -2.77 8.25 21.06
CA LYS A 193 -4.11 7.66 21.22
C LYS A 193 -5.18 8.55 20.61
N GLU A 194 -5.11 9.84 20.86
CA GLU A 194 -6.08 10.80 20.35
C GLU A 194 -5.96 10.98 18.82
N LEU A 195 -4.73 10.97 18.27
CA LEU A 195 -4.50 11.00 16.83
C LEU A 195 -5.06 9.73 16.15
N ALA A 196 -4.89 8.56 16.76
CA ALA A 196 -5.42 7.30 16.26
C ALA A 196 -6.96 7.29 16.27
N GLU A 197 -7.59 7.83 17.29
CA GLU A 197 -9.05 7.99 17.34
C GLU A 197 -9.55 8.95 16.24
N LEU A 198 -8.84 10.05 15.99
CA LEU A 198 -9.15 10.98 14.90
C LEU A 198 -9.02 10.27 13.54
N ALA A 199 -7.91 9.56 13.32
CA ALA A 199 -7.66 8.83 12.09
C ALA A 199 -8.76 7.79 11.81
N ARG A 200 -9.10 6.97 12.81
CA ARG A 200 -10.20 6.00 12.71
C ARG A 200 -11.53 6.64 12.29
N ARG A 201 -11.90 7.78 12.89
CA ARG A 201 -13.14 8.50 12.52
C ARG A 201 -13.10 9.04 11.09
N CYS A 202 -11.95 9.55 10.65
CA CYS A 202 -11.76 10.01 9.27
C CYS A 202 -11.88 8.86 8.28
N MET A 203 -11.27 7.71 8.58
CA MET A 203 -11.37 6.49 7.76
C MET A 203 -12.81 5.96 7.69
N GLU A 204 -13.49 5.85 8.84
CA GLU A 204 -14.89 5.40 8.88
C GLU A 204 -15.80 6.28 8.03
N PHE A 205 -15.53 7.58 8.00
CA PHE A 205 -16.28 8.52 7.19
C PHE A 205 -15.94 8.39 5.71
N ALA A 206 -14.66 8.44 5.37
CA ALA A 206 -14.18 8.44 3.97
C ALA A 206 -14.52 7.12 3.25
N PHE A 207 -14.51 6.01 3.97
CA PHE A 207 -14.70 4.67 3.40
C PHE A 207 -16.01 4.00 3.86
N GLU A 208 -17.02 4.80 4.24
CA GLU A 208 -18.38 4.32 4.56
C GLU A 208 -18.41 3.16 5.57
N ARG A 209 -17.50 3.18 6.57
CA ARG A 209 -17.29 2.13 7.57
C ARG A 209 -16.94 0.76 6.97
N HIS A 210 -16.27 0.75 5.83
CA HIS A 210 -15.71 -0.47 5.28
C HIS A 210 -14.77 -1.14 6.29
N THR A 211 -14.88 -2.46 6.46
CA THR A 211 -13.99 -3.21 7.35
C THR A 211 -12.83 -3.83 6.58
N PHE A 212 -11.65 -3.79 7.17
CA PHE A 212 -10.43 -4.34 6.60
C PHE A 212 -9.98 -5.53 7.45
N ARG A 213 -9.84 -6.69 6.82
CA ARG A 213 -9.58 -7.95 7.51
C ARG A 213 -8.31 -7.92 8.36
N SER A 214 -7.24 -7.34 7.84
CA SER A 214 -5.96 -7.28 8.56
C SER A 214 -6.05 -6.39 9.79
N LEU A 215 -6.85 -5.31 9.74
CA LEU A 215 -7.09 -4.44 10.90
C LEU A 215 -7.89 -5.19 11.99
N GLU A 216 -8.93 -5.92 11.62
CA GLU A 216 -9.71 -6.73 12.58
C GLU A 216 -8.82 -7.75 13.32
N ILE A 217 -7.85 -8.37 12.62
CA ILE A 217 -6.90 -9.30 13.24
C ILE A 217 -5.97 -8.56 14.20
N LEU A 218 -5.44 -7.40 13.81
CA LEU A 218 -4.57 -6.57 14.65
C LEU A 218 -5.27 -6.16 15.94
N GLU A 219 -6.52 -5.69 15.87
CA GLU A 219 -7.31 -5.28 17.03
C GLU A 219 -7.50 -6.43 18.03
N VAL A 220 -7.66 -7.67 17.54
CA VAL A 220 -7.74 -8.86 18.43
C VAL A 220 -6.39 -9.17 19.08
N MET A 221 -5.26 -8.90 18.43
CA MET A 221 -3.92 -9.15 18.97
C MET A 221 -3.47 -8.09 19.99
N GLU A 222 -4.03 -6.86 19.93
CA GLU A 222 -3.71 -5.77 20.87
C GLU A 222 -4.47 -5.88 22.22
N VAL A 223 -5.42 -6.84 22.37
CA VAL A 223 -6.21 -7.13 23.58
C VAL A 223 -5.50 -8.16 24.46
#